data_d76df584e03afde24ef3771b8b9f6294
#
_entry.id   d76df584e03afde24ef3771b8b9f6294
#
_cell.length_a   1.000
_cell.length_b   1.000
_cell.length_c   1.000
_cell.angle_alpha   90.00
_cell.angle_beta   90.00
_cell.angle_gamma   90.00
#
_symmetry.space_group_name_H-M   'P 1'
#
loop_
_entity.id
_entity.type
_entity.pdbx_description
1 polymer ?
#
loop_
_entity_poly.entity_id
_entity_poly.type
_entity_poly.pdbx_seq_one_letter_code
_entity_poly.pdbx_strand_id
1 'polypeptide(L)'
;MEDLRTGFRFVFLQKRMILLLMATAAMFNLGTTGFIFLLPVITEKVLHAGSVELGWLWSALSLGLLLTAGWLAWKEQAVLCKQLLLVAIAAVVGSLAIFGMTIFRTPVASVLMIVAIGGSAGLVTPIVSAALQEMTPKNLLARVFSFFNTVTMAFAMLGMMIFGLTADRLGPVVTMLGIGLTQIGTGIFTAFLVPWCKRIPAEPK
;
A
#
# COMPACT_ATOMS: atom_id res chain seq x y z
N MET A 1 6.00 -18.61 -22.62
CA MET A 1 5.97 -17.19 -22.98
C MET A 1 4.61 -16.72 -23.50
N GLU A 2 3.85 -17.53 -24.21
CA GLU A 2 2.49 -17.18 -24.68
C GLU A 2 1.50 -16.90 -23.53
N ASP A 3 1.65 -17.58 -22.41
CA ASP A 3 0.76 -17.44 -21.25
C ASP A 3 0.87 -16.07 -20.56
N LEU A 4 2.07 -15.52 -20.46
CA LEU A 4 2.29 -14.17 -19.95
C LEU A 4 1.71 -13.11 -20.90
N ARG A 5 1.84 -13.35 -22.20
CA ARG A 5 1.34 -12.45 -23.25
C ARG A 5 -0.20 -12.40 -23.27
N THR A 6 -0.84 -13.53 -23.00
CA THR A 6 -2.31 -13.63 -22.93
C THR A 6 -2.85 -12.92 -21.68
N GLY A 7 -2.22 -13.10 -20.51
CA GLY A 7 -2.57 -12.38 -19.29
C GLY A 7 -2.37 -10.86 -19.43
N PHE A 8 -1.23 -10.45 -20.03
CA PHE A 8 -0.91 -9.06 -20.30
C PHE A 8 -1.95 -8.42 -21.25
N ARG A 9 -2.30 -9.10 -22.35
CA ARG A 9 -3.30 -8.63 -23.32
C ARG A 9 -4.70 -8.49 -22.71
N PHE A 10 -5.09 -9.39 -21.82
CA PHE A 10 -6.37 -9.31 -21.11
C PHE A 10 -6.42 -8.11 -20.17
N VAL A 11 -5.37 -7.89 -19.38
CA VAL A 11 -5.27 -6.76 -18.44
C VAL A 11 -5.26 -5.42 -19.18
N PHE A 12 -4.47 -5.31 -20.25
CA PHE A 12 -4.31 -4.03 -20.97
C PHE A 12 -5.45 -3.69 -21.94
N LEU A 13 -6.11 -4.68 -22.54
CA LEU A 13 -7.08 -4.44 -23.61
C LEU A 13 -8.53 -4.58 -23.18
N GLN A 14 -8.84 -5.43 -22.16
CA GLN A 14 -10.23 -5.75 -21.86
C GLN A 14 -10.76 -5.11 -20.55
N LYS A 15 -9.93 -4.85 -19.55
CA LYS A 15 -10.41 -4.28 -18.26
C LYS A 15 -9.46 -3.23 -17.70
N ARG A 16 -9.60 -1.99 -18.15
CA ARG A 16 -8.84 -0.82 -17.61
C ARG A 16 -8.85 -0.73 -16.09
N MET A 17 -9.92 -1.20 -15.44
CA MET A 17 -10.05 -1.18 -13.97
C MET A 17 -9.03 -2.11 -13.29
N ILE A 18 -8.75 -3.28 -13.84
CA ILE A 18 -7.73 -4.20 -13.33
C ILE A 18 -6.35 -3.52 -13.35
N LEU A 19 -6.01 -2.86 -14.45
CA LEU A 19 -4.75 -2.13 -14.58
C LEU A 19 -4.63 -1.00 -13.56
N LEU A 20 -5.71 -0.26 -13.33
CA LEU A 20 -5.74 0.84 -12.37
C LEU A 20 -5.62 0.34 -10.92
N LEU A 21 -6.23 -0.80 -10.59
CA LEU A 21 -6.06 -1.47 -9.30
C LEU A 21 -4.61 -1.95 -9.10
N MET A 22 -4.01 -2.53 -10.13
CA MET A 22 -2.59 -2.93 -10.09
C MET A 22 -1.68 -1.70 -9.90
N ALA A 23 -1.95 -0.60 -10.59
CA ALA A 23 -1.21 0.65 -10.41
C ALA A 23 -1.33 1.21 -8.99
N THR A 24 -2.55 1.18 -8.41
CA THR A 24 -2.77 1.57 -7.00
C THR A 24 -1.88 0.76 -6.05
N ALA A 25 -1.90 -0.58 -6.19
CA ALA A 25 -1.09 -1.45 -5.34
C ALA A 25 0.43 -1.24 -5.57
N ALA A 26 0.85 -1.06 -6.81
CA ALA A 26 2.24 -0.81 -7.16
C ALA A 26 2.76 0.50 -6.54
N MET A 27 2.01 1.59 -6.68
CA MET A 27 2.34 2.89 -6.07
C MET A 27 2.35 2.81 -4.54
N PHE A 28 1.37 2.10 -3.95
CA PHE A 28 1.32 1.89 -2.51
C PHE A 28 2.54 1.11 -2.01
N ASN A 29 2.90 0.00 -2.68
CA ASN A 29 4.05 -0.81 -2.34
C ASN A 29 5.37 -0.05 -2.47
N LEU A 30 5.51 0.80 -3.48
CA LEU A 30 6.69 1.66 -3.65
C LEU A 30 6.95 2.49 -2.38
N GLY A 31 5.95 3.17 -1.86
CA GLY A 31 6.09 3.99 -0.65
C GLY A 31 6.24 3.15 0.62
N THR A 32 5.35 2.16 0.82
CA THR A 32 5.32 1.36 2.05
C THR A 32 6.58 0.53 2.23
N THR A 33 7.05 -0.14 1.17
CA THR A 33 8.28 -0.95 1.25
C THR A 33 9.51 -0.08 1.44
N GLY A 34 9.56 1.10 0.79
CA GLY A 34 10.62 2.08 1.05
C GLY A 34 10.66 2.56 2.50
N PHE A 35 9.49 2.81 3.10
CA PHE A 35 9.40 3.15 4.53
C PHE A 35 9.88 2.01 5.43
N ILE A 36 9.40 0.79 5.20
CA ILE A 36 9.77 -0.40 5.98
C ILE A 36 11.29 -0.65 5.89
N PHE A 37 11.87 -0.52 4.71
CA PHE A 37 13.31 -0.67 4.50
C PHE A 37 14.13 0.37 5.29
N LEU A 38 13.62 1.59 5.41
CA LEU A 38 14.28 2.68 6.12
C LEU A 38 13.99 2.70 7.63
N LEU A 39 13.10 1.84 8.14
CA LEU A 39 12.69 1.84 9.53
C LEU A 39 13.86 1.75 10.52
N PRO A 40 14.90 0.91 10.31
CA PRO A 40 16.08 0.90 11.17
C PRO A 40 16.82 2.24 11.18
N VAL A 41 17.00 2.85 10.02
CA VAL A 41 17.69 4.15 9.87
C VAL A 41 16.88 5.27 10.52
N ILE A 42 15.56 5.24 10.40
CA ILE A 42 14.64 6.19 11.04
C ILE A 42 14.73 6.06 12.57
N THR A 43 14.74 4.82 13.07
CA THR A 43 14.86 4.54 14.51
C THR A 43 16.15 5.10 15.09
N GLU A 44 17.27 4.87 14.43
CA GLU A 44 18.57 5.32 14.91
C GLU A 44 18.77 6.84 14.72
N LYS A 45 18.53 7.38 13.51
CA LYS A 45 18.89 8.76 13.15
C LYS A 45 17.81 9.80 13.43
N VAL A 46 16.52 9.40 13.49
CA VAL A 46 15.40 10.33 13.68
C VAL A 46 14.85 10.25 15.09
N LEU A 47 14.68 9.03 15.60
CA LEU A 47 14.12 8.78 16.92
C LEU A 47 15.22 8.70 18.02
N HIS A 48 16.50 8.60 17.61
CA HIS A 48 17.64 8.40 18.51
C HIS A 48 17.43 7.21 19.48
N ALA A 49 16.86 6.13 18.96
CA ALA A 49 16.43 4.94 19.69
C ALA A 49 17.27 3.72 19.27
N GLY A 50 17.29 2.71 20.11
CA GLY A 50 18.12 1.53 19.91
C GLY A 50 17.39 0.34 19.27
N SER A 51 18.02 -0.83 19.33
CA SER A 51 17.49 -2.07 18.73
C SER A 51 16.21 -2.59 19.44
N VAL A 52 16.06 -2.29 20.72
CA VAL A 52 14.87 -2.68 21.50
C VAL A 52 13.66 -1.90 21.02
N GLU A 53 13.80 -0.58 20.87
CA GLU A 53 12.75 0.29 20.36
C GLU A 53 12.39 -0.06 18.91
N LEU A 54 13.37 -0.44 18.10
CA LEU A 54 13.11 -0.96 16.75
C LEU A 54 12.21 -2.20 16.79
N GLY A 55 12.45 -3.12 17.73
CA GLY A 55 11.59 -4.28 17.96
C GLY A 55 10.15 -3.90 18.31
N TRP A 56 9.98 -2.85 19.15
CA TRP A 56 8.65 -2.32 19.49
C TRP A 56 7.94 -1.73 18.28
N LEU A 57 8.65 -1.02 17.41
CA LEU A 57 8.09 -0.46 16.17
C LEU A 57 7.66 -1.55 15.19
N TRP A 58 8.43 -2.65 15.05
CA TRP A 58 8.02 -3.81 14.26
C TRP A 58 6.78 -4.50 14.84
N SER A 59 6.71 -4.63 16.16
CA SER A 59 5.53 -5.16 16.84
C SER A 59 4.30 -4.27 16.64
N ALA A 60 4.48 -2.94 16.71
CA ALA A 60 3.44 -1.96 16.46
C ALA A 60 2.91 -2.03 15.01
N LEU A 61 3.81 -2.19 14.03
CA LEU A 61 3.45 -2.36 12.62
C LEU A 61 2.58 -3.62 12.43
N SER A 62 3.01 -4.73 13.03
CA SER A 62 2.27 -6.00 13.00
C SER A 62 0.93 -5.91 13.72
N LEU A 63 0.85 -5.18 14.83
CA LEU A 63 -0.40 -4.93 15.54
C LEU A 63 -1.40 -4.17 14.65
N GLY A 64 -0.95 -3.14 13.95
CA GLY A 64 -1.77 -2.40 12.99
C GLY A 64 -2.32 -3.30 11.88
N LEU A 65 -1.47 -4.16 11.31
CA LEU A 65 -1.87 -5.18 10.33
C LEU A 65 -2.95 -6.11 10.88
N LEU A 66 -2.76 -6.65 12.09
CA LEU A 66 -3.69 -7.59 12.72
C LEU A 66 -5.04 -6.95 13.03
N LEU A 67 -5.05 -5.74 13.57
CA LEU A 67 -6.29 -5.00 13.89
C LEU A 67 -7.14 -4.77 12.64
N THR A 68 -6.52 -4.35 11.55
CA THR A 68 -7.24 -4.09 10.31
C THR A 68 -7.63 -5.36 9.57
N ALA A 69 -6.82 -6.42 9.61
CA ALA A 69 -7.17 -7.73 9.07
C ALA A 69 -8.36 -8.33 9.83
N GLY A 70 -8.36 -8.27 11.18
CA GLY A 70 -9.47 -8.71 12.01
C GLY A 70 -10.75 -7.91 11.74
N TRP A 71 -10.63 -6.58 11.61
CA TRP A 71 -11.76 -5.72 11.27
C TRP A 71 -12.34 -6.05 9.89
N LEU A 72 -11.46 -6.32 8.90
CA LEU A 72 -11.88 -6.66 7.55
C LEU A 72 -12.56 -8.04 7.49
N ALA A 73 -12.10 -9.00 8.29
CA ALA A 73 -12.71 -10.33 8.39
C ALA A 73 -14.12 -10.31 9.01
N TRP A 74 -14.37 -9.34 9.91
CA TRP A 74 -15.69 -9.17 10.56
C TRP A 74 -16.69 -8.40 9.71
N LYS A 75 -16.20 -7.61 8.76
CA LYS A 75 -17.06 -6.77 7.92
C LYS A 75 -17.50 -7.51 6.68
N GLU A 76 -18.82 -7.56 6.43
CA GLU A 76 -19.36 -8.06 5.17
C GLU A 76 -18.70 -7.35 3.98
N GLN A 77 -18.47 -8.10 2.91
CA GLN A 77 -17.82 -7.58 1.71
C GLN A 77 -18.60 -6.39 1.16
N ALA A 78 -18.02 -5.21 1.30
CA ALA A 78 -18.63 -3.99 0.80
C ALA A 78 -18.50 -3.93 -0.73
N VAL A 79 -19.44 -3.23 -1.38
CA VAL A 79 -19.38 -2.92 -2.82
C VAL A 79 -18.02 -2.33 -3.19
N LEU A 80 -17.45 -2.73 -4.33
CA LEU A 80 -16.12 -2.34 -4.82
C LEU A 80 -15.83 -0.83 -4.65
N CYS A 81 -16.80 0.03 -4.92
CA CYS A 81 -16.63 1.48 -4.79
C CYS A 81 -16.38 1.93 -3.33
N LYS A 82 -17.01 1.26 -2.35
CA LYS A 82 -16.74 1.52 -0.92
C LYS A 82 -15.36 0.99 -0.51
N GLN A 83 -14.95 -0.14 -1.07
CA GLN A 83 -13.62 -0.69 -0.85
C GLN A 83 -12.52 0.25 -1.37
N LEU A 84 -12.68 0.81 -2.57
CA LEU A 84 -11.75 1.81 -3.12
C LEU A 84 -11.67 3.08 -2.28
N LEU A 85 -12.79 3.54 -1.75
CA LEU A 85 -12.78 4.68 -0.83
C LEU A 85 -12.01 4.37 0.46
N LEU A 86 -12.18 3.16 1.00
CA LEU A 86 -11.40 2.71 2.17
C LEU A 86 -9.90 2.67 1.87
N VAL A 87 -9.50 2.17 0.69
CA VAL A 87 -8.10 2.17 0.24
C VAL A 87 -7.55 3.60 0.15
N ALA A 88 -8.32 4.53 -0.43
CA ALA A 88 -7.91 5.93 -0.52
C ALA A 88 -7.72 6.57 0.86
N ILE A 89 -8.67 6.37 1.78
CA ILE A 89 -8.59 6.87 3.16
C ILE A 89 -7.39 6.23 3.89
N ALA A 90 -7.21 4.92 3.77
CA ALA A 90 -6.11 4.21 4.40
C ALA A 90 -4.75 4.73 3.93
N ALA A 91 -4.55 4.97 2.63
CA ALA A 91 -3.33 5.53 2.09
C ALA A 91 -3.06 6.95 2.63
N VAL A 92 -4.08 7.79 2.73
CA VAL A 92 -3.96 9.14 3.31
C VAL A 92 -3.64 9.07 4.81
N VAL A 93 -4.30 8.20 5.58
CA VAL A 93 -4.02 8.01 7.01
C VAL A 93 -2.58 7.54 7.23
N GLY A 94 -2.12 6.55 6.45
CA GLY A 94 -0.73 6.09 6.48
C GLY A 94 0.26 7.21 6.18
N SER A 95 -0.04 8.06 5.19
CA SER A 95 0.77 9.22 4.85
C SER A 95 0.83 10.25 5.99
N LEU A 96 -0.32 10.60 6.57
CA LEU A 96 -0.38 11.52 7.71
C LEU A 96 0.39 10.99 8.91
N ALA A 97 0.37 9.68 9.15
CA ALA A 97 1.18 9.04 10.18
C ALA A 97 2.68 9.16 9.88
N ILE A 98 3.12 8.98 8.64
CA ILE A 98 4.52 9.19 8.24
C ILE A 98 4.94 10.64 8.46
N PHE A 99 4.13 11.62 8.06
CA PHE A 99 4.41 13.04 8.33
C PHE A 99 4.42 13.34 9.83
N GLY A 100 3.49 12.76 10.59
CA GLY A 100 3.46 12.90 12.03
C GLY A 100 4.75 12.46 12.71
N MET A 101 5.37 11.36 12.25
CA MET A 101 6.67 10.89 12.77
C MET A 101 7.81 11.87 12.53
N THR A 102 7.73 12.74 11.52
CA THR A 102 8.76 13.78 11.32
C THR A 102 8.64 14.90 12.34
N ILE A 103 7.45 15.13 12.88
CA ILE A 103 7.13 16.21 13.83
C ILE A 103 7.22 15.70 15.28
N PHE A 104 6.52 14.58 15.57
CA PHE A 104 6.40 14.02 16.91
C PHE A 104 7.41 12.87 17.08
N ARG A 105 8.59 13.20 17.61
CA ARG A 105 9.71 12.25 17.79
C ARG A 105 9.70 11.55 19.15
N THR A 106 8.53 11.50 19.83
CA THR A 106 8.39 10.80 21.10
C THR A 106 8.15 9.30 20.87
N PRO A 107 8.67 8.39 21.71
CA PRO A 107 8.49 6.94 21.51
C PRO A 107 7.02 6.52 21.42
N VAL A 108 6.17 7.07 22.27
CA VAL A 108 4.73 6.73 22.30
C VAL A 108 4.03 7.19 21.01
N ALA A 109 4.29 8.42 20.55
CA ALA A 109 3.70 8.93 19.32
C ALA A 109 4.16 8.10 18.11
N SER A 110 5.44 7.72 18.05
CA SER A 110 5.99 6.89 16.98
C SER A 110 5.32 5.52 16.92
N VAL A 111 5.09 4.87 18.06
CA VAL A 111 4.37 3.59 18.13
C VAL A 111 2.96 3.72 17.57
N LEU A 112 2.20 4.73 17.99
CA LEU A 112 0.83 4.97 17.48
C LEU A 112 0.81 5.22 15.96
N MET A 113 1.75 5.99 15.47
CA MET A 113 1.86 6.28 14.03
C MET A 113 2.24 5.05 13.22
N ILE A 114 3.13 4.21 13.74
CA ILE A 114 3.50 2.93 13.11
C ILE A 114 2.30 1.96 13.11
N VAL A 115 1.48 1.91 14.16
CA VAL A 115 0.22 1.16 14.13
C VAL A 115 -0.69 1.65 13.00
N ALA A 116 -0.82 2.95 12.80
CA ALA A 116 -1.62 3.51 11.71
C ALA A 116 -1.04 3.18 10.32
N ILE A 117 0.29 3.19 10.16
CA ILE A 117 0.98 2.77 8.92
C ILE A 117 0.74 1.28 8.65
N GLY A 118 0.92 0.43 9.65
CA GLY A 118 0.62 -1.01 9.55
C GLY A 118 -0.84 -1.28 9.23
N GLY A 119 -1.75 -0.52 9.85
CA GLY A 119 -3.18 -0.58 9.57
C GLY A 119 -3.52 -0.19 8.13
N SER A 120 -2.88 0.83 7.57
CA SER A 120 -3.06 1.20 6.17
C SER A 120 -2.64 0.08 5.22
N ALA A 121 -1.51 -0.57 5.48
CA ALA A 121 -1.02 -1.71 4.70
C ALA A 121 -1.96 -2.92 4.81
N GLY A 122 -2.49 -3.18 6.01
CA GLY A 122 -3.46 -4.25 6.29
C GLY A 122 -4.82 -4.06 5.62
N LEU A 123 -5.16 -2.84 5.19
CA LEU A 123 -6.37 -2.55 4.40
C LEU A 123 -6.11 -2.57 2.90
N VAL A 124 -5.08 -1.87 2.44
CA VAL A 124 -4.85 -1.64 1.00
C VAL A 124 -4.59 -2.94 0.26
N THR A 125 -3.65 -3.74 0.74
CA THR A 125 -3.21 -4.94 0.03
C THR A 125 -4.30 -6.01 -0.09
N PRO A 126 -5.02 -6.41 0.98
CA PRO A 126 -6.09 -7.40 0.88
C PRO A 126 -7.28 -6.90 0.04
N ILE A 127 -7.68 -5.64 0.19
CA ILE A 127 -8.82 -5.09 -0.56
C ILE A 127 -8.53 -5.10 -2.07
N VAL A 128 -7.34 -4.63 -2.48
CA VAL A 128 -6.97 -4.63 -3.90
C VAL A 128 -6.87 -6.06 -4.43
N SER A 129 -6.30 -6.99 -3.66
CA SER A 129 -6.20 -8.40 -4.05
C SER A 129 -7.58 -9.05 -4.20
N ALA A 130 -8.50 -8.80 -3.26
CA ALA A 130 -9.87 -9.31 -3.34
C ALA A 130 -10.62 -8.74 -4.57
N ALA A 131 -10.52 -7.43 -4.81
CA ALA A 131 -11.12 -6.79 -5.98
C ALA A 131 -10.58 -7.36 -7.30
N LEU A 132 -9.27 -7.65 -7.38
CA LEU A 132 -8.67 -8.33 -8.53
C LEU A 132 -9.22 -9.74 -8.72
N GLN A 133 -9.43 -10.50 -7.62
CA GLN A 133 -10.01 -11.85 -7.67
C GLN A 133 -11.45 -11.82 -8.20
N GLU A 134 -12.28 -10.91 -7.72
CA GLU A 134 -13.67 -10.78 -8.15
C GLU A 134 -13.80 -10.38 -9.62
N MET A 135 -12.88 -9.55 -10.12
CA MET A 135 -12.92 -9.04 -11.50
C MET A 135 -12.26 -9.96 -12.53
N THR A 136 -11.53 -10.99 -12.09
CA THR A 136 -10.76 -11.87 -12.97
C THR A 136 -11.44 -13.22 -13.12
N PRO A 137 -11.70 -13.70 -14.37
CA PRO A 137 -12.22 -15.05 -14.60
C PRO A 137 -11.30 -16.12 -14.02
N LYS A 138 -11.87 -17.21 -13.47
CA LYS A 138 -11.13 -18.29 -12.79
C LYS A 138 -9.99 -18.91 -13.62
N ASN A 139 -10.18 -19.01 -14.94
CA ASN A 139 -9.18 -19.54 -15.88
C ASN A 139 -7.97 -18.62 -16.10
N LEU A 140 -8.07 -17.31 -15.78
CA LEU A 140 -7.00 -16.33 -15.94
C LEU A 140 -6.42 -15.87 -14.59
N LEU A 141 -7.02 -16.27 -13.48
CA LEU A 141 -6.69 -15.81 -12.14
C LEU A 141 -5.19 -15.95 -11.82
N ALA A 142 -4.64 -17.15 -12.01
CA ALA A 142 -3.23 -17.42 -11.75
C ALA A 142 -2.28 -16.52 -12.57
N ARG A 143 -2.62 -16.27 -13.84
CA ARG A 143 -1.80 -15.44 -14.75
C ARG A 143 -1.86 -13.96 -14.35
N VAL A 144 -3.05 -13.46 -14.03
CA VAL A 144 -3.25 -12.07 -13.58
C VAL A 144 -2.55 -11.83 -12.25
N PHE A 145 -2.63 -12.79 -11.30
CA PHE A 145 -1.94 -12.71 -10.01
C PHE A 145 -0.41 -12.79 -10.13
N SER A 146 0.12 -13.65 -11.01
CA SER A 146 1.56 -13.69 -11.28
C SER A 146 2.07 -12.35 -11.81
N PHE A 147 1.34 -11.74 -12.74
CA PHE A 147 1.66 -10.42 -13.26
C PHE A 147 1.55 -9.33 -12.19
N PHE A 148 0.47 -9.34 -11.41
CA PHE A 148 0.26 -8.44 -10.29
C PHE A 148 1.41 -8.50 -9.27
N ASN A 149 1.79 -9.70 -8.84
CA ASN A 149 2.90 -9.89 -7.90
C ASN A 149 4.24 -9.41 -8.48
N THR A 150 4.50 -9.68 -9.76
CA THR A 150 5.72 -9.20 -10.42
C THR A 150 5.78 -7.68 -10.45
N VAL A 151 4.69 -7.02 -10.81
CA VAL A 151 4.62 -5.54 -10.85
C VAL A 151 4.78 -4.95 -9.44
N THR A 152 4.05 -5.46 -8.45
CA THR A 152 4.13 -4.94 -7.08
C THR A 152 5.51 -5.16 -6.46
N MET A 153 6.16 -6.29 -6.71
CA MET A 153 7.53 -6.56 -6.27
C MET A 153 8.56 -5.66 -6.97
N ALA A 154 8.40 -5.43 -8.27
CA ALA A 154 9.28 -4.52 -9.00
C ALA A 154 9.19 -3.08 -8.44
N PHE A 155 7.98 -2.60 -8.17
CA PHE A 155 7.77 -1.29 -7.55
C PHE A 155 8.27 -1.23 -6.10
N ALA A 156 8.16 -2.32 -5.34
CA ALA A 156 8.75 -2.43 -4.01
C ALA A 156 10.28 -2.29 -4.05
N MET A 157 10.95 -2.99 -4.97
CA MET A 157 12.41 -2.89 -5.16
C MET A 157 12.81 -1.46 -5.60
N LEU A 158 12.06 -0.86 -6.53
CA LEU A 158 12.29 0.53 -6.93
C LEU A 158 12.13 1.49 -5.75
N GLY A 159 11.13 1.27 -4.89
CA GLY A 159 10.93 2.05 -3.67
C GLY A 159 12.12 1.98 -2.73
N MET A 160 12.63 0.76 -2.44
CA MET A 160 13.83 0.58 -1.62
C MET A 160 15.03 1.32 -2.22
N MET A 161 15.25 1.20 -3.52
CA MET A 161 16.37 1.82 -4.21
C MET A 161 16.26 3.36 -4.18
N ILE A 162 15.11 3.91 -4.59
CA ILE A 162 14.90 5.35 -4.68
C ILE A 162 15.00 5.99 -3.28
N PHE A 163 14.28 5.44 -2.31
CA PHE A 163 14.24 6.00 -0.97
C PHE A 163 15.51 5.71 -0.17
N GLY A 164 16.19 4.58 -0.42
CA GLY A 164 17.52 4.33 0.12
C GLY A 164 18.54 5.38 -0.35
N LEU A 165 18.65 5.60 -1.66
CA LEU A 165 19.55 6.62 -2.23
C LEU A 165 19.18 8.06 -1.78
N THR A 166 17.89 8.33 -1.63
CA THR A 166 17.42 9.63 -1.13
C THR A 166 17.80 9.83 0.34
N ALA A 167 17.68 8.78 1.16
CA ALA A 167 18.05 8.82 2.57
C ALA A 167 19.56 9.05 2.77
N ASP A 168 20.39 8.46 1.91
CA ASP A 168 21.85 8.65 1.95
C ASP A 168 22.27 10.07 1.53
N ARG A 169 21.57 10.66 0.55
CA ARG A 169 21.94 11.98 0.00
C ARG A 169 21.29 13.16 0.71
N LEU A 170 20.00 13.06 1.02
CA LEU A 170 19.18 14.15 1.55
C LEU A 170 18.78 13.95 3.00
N GLY A 171 19.10 12.78 3.56
CA GLY A 171 18.77 12.41 4.92
C GLY A 171 17.39 11.76 5.09
N PRO A 172 17.17 11.06 6.22
CA PRO A 172 15.97 10.25 6.45
C PRO A 172 14.69 11.09 6.56
N VAL A 173 14.74 12.29 7.11
CA VAL A 173 13.54 13.15 7.28
C VAL A 173 12.97 13.58 5.93
N VAL A 174 13.83 14.04 5.01
CA VAL A 174 13.41 14.43 3.65
C VAL A 174 12.85 13.22 2.89
N THR A 175 13.45 12.06 3.10
CA THR A 175 12.99 10.81 2.49
C THR A 175 11.62 10.40 3.03
N MET A 176 11.36 10.53 4.34
CA MET A 176 10.04 10.30 4.92
C MET A 176 8.97 11.22 4.31
N LEU A 177 9.29 12.49 4.07
CA LEU A 177 8.39 13.41 3.38
C LEU A 177 8.11 12.94 1.95
N GLY A 178 9.11 12.48 1.22
CA GLY A 178 8.97 11.90 -0.12
C GLY A 178 8.06 10.67 -0.12
N ILE A 179 8.25 9.74 0.83
CA ILE A 179 7.40 8.56 1.00
C ILE A 179 5.95 8.97 1.32
N GLY A 180 5.76 9.92 2.23
CA GLY A 180 4.43 10.44 2.56
C GLY A 180 3.74 11.03 1.32
N LEU A 181 4.44 11.79 0.49
CA LEU A 181 3.90 12.34 -0.75
C LEU A 181 3.48 11.24 -1.75
N THR A 182 4.25 10.17 -1.89
CA THR A 182 3.85 9.03 -2.75
C THR A 182 2.59 8.34 -2.22
N GLN A 183 2.43 8.23 -0.91
CA GLN A 183 1.22 7.66 -0.30
C GLN A 183 -0.02 8.56 -0.48
N ILE A 184 0.13 9.89 -0.33
CA ILE A 184 -0.94 10.84 -0.69
C ILE A 184 -1.30 10.71 -2.17
N GLY A 185 -0.30 10.68 -3.05
CA GLY A 185 -0.50 10.47 -4.48
C GLY A 185 -1.30 9.20 -4.77
N THR A 186 -1.00 8.10 -4.08
CA THR A 186 -1.76 6.84 -4.17
C THR A 186 -3.20 7.01 -3.68
N GLY A 187 -3.40 7.71 -2.56
CA GLY A 187 -4.74 8.00 -2.02
C GLY A 187 -5.59 8.83 -2.98
N ILE A 188 -5.02 9.91 -3.52
CA ILE A 188 -5.68 10.78 -4.51
C ILE A 188 -5.99 9.99 -5.78
N PHE A 189 -5.03 9.25 -6.31
CA PHE A 189 -5.22 8.42 -7.49
C PHE A 189 -6.37 7.42 -7.30
N THR A 190 -6.40 6.74 -6.16
CA THR A 190 -7.47 5.79 -5.83
C THR A 190 -8.83 6.49 -5.67
N ALA A 191 -8.86 7.67 -5.05
CA ALA A 191 -10.08 8.46 -4.92
C ALA A 191 -10.68 8.85 -6.29
N PHE A 192 -9.85 9.16 -7.28
CA PHE A 192 -10.29 9.40 -8.66
C PHE A 192 -10.89 8.15 -9.34
N LEU A 193 -10.59 6.94 -8.86
CA LEU A 193 -11.18 5.72 -9.40
C LEU A 193 -12.59 5.45 -8.87
N VAL A 194 -12.96 6.01 -7.70
CA VAL A 194 -14.29 5.80 -7.09
C VAL A 194 -15.45 6.22 -8.02
N PRO A 195 -15.46 7.41 -8.67
CA PRO A 195 -16.53 7.77 -9.58
C PRO A 195 -16.56 6.89 -10.86
N TRP A 196 -15.42 6.37 -11.29
CA TRP A 196 -15.35 5.42 -12.41
C TRP A 196 -15.97 4.07 -12.06
N CYS A 197 -15.75 3.60 -10.84
CA CYS A 197 -16.35 2.37 -10.34
C CYS A 197 -17.89 2.42 -10.38
N LYS A 198 -18.49 3.58 -10.07
CA LYS A 198 -19.96 3.77 -10.09
C LYS A 198 -20.57 3.68 -11.50
N ARG A 199 -19.76 3.79 -12.55
CA ARG A 199 -20.20 3.73 -13.95
C ARG A 199 -20.14 2.32 -14.54
N ILE A 200 -19.54 1.36 -13.82
CA ILE A 200 -19.49 -0.05 -14.24
C ILE A 200 -20.78 -0.70 -13.74
N PRO A 201 -21.68 -1.17 -14.63
CA PRO A 201 -22.87 -1.91 -14.21
C PRO A 201 -22.40 -3.15 -13.42
N ALA A 202 -23.00 -3.40 -12.25
CA ALA A 202 -22.83 -4.66 -11.56
C ALA A 202 -23.38 -5.76 -12.47
N GLU A 203 -22.53 -6.62 -13.03
CA GLU A 203 -22.99 -7.81 -13.73
C GLU A 203 -23.78 -8.65 -12.72
N PRO A 204 -25.04 -9.03 -13.03
CA PRO A 204 -25.80 -9.89 -12.17
C PRO A 204 -25.10 -11.25 -12.04
N LYS A 205 -24.99 -11.72 -10.79
CA LYS A 205 -24.45 -13.04 -10.42
C LYS A 205 -25.28 -14.16 -11.03
#